data_e30837be1cdde96bdeb704e64bf0898d
#
_entry.id   e30837be1cdde96bdeb704e64bf0898d
#
_cell.length_a   1.000
_cell.length_b   1.000
_cell.length_c   1.000
_cell.angle_alpha   90.00
_cell.angle_beta   90.00
_cell.angle_gamma   90.00
#
_symmetry.space_group_name_H-M   'P 1'
#
loop_
_entity.id
_entity.type
_entity.pdbx_description
1 polymer ?
#
loop_
_entity_poly.entity_id
_entity_poly.type
_entity_poly.pdbx_seq_one_letter_code
_entity_poly.pdbx_strand_id
1 'polypeptide(L)'
;MNITSKQVLDLAAKYIGYKEKASNQDLYSFDGNAGKGNYTMFQEELAKAGFWNNNKQGYEWCTSFVAWCFWRLCGNVEAKRILCLTGDYGASCTAWVKYYKAQARLFTKPKVGDQYFQRGSDGQPCHTGIVETVNGNTFTTIEGNYGNMVKRVNRKLDSTVYGFGRPYYSEQKEENNMIRYKTINEVPEGYRAEAQELIDLGFNGYSDSRGLYVTEDMLRCMIINLRMCKALIAAIPEIDKDALFEEFKKNLKLSIEVE
;
A
#
# COMPACT_ATOMS: atom_id res chain seq x y z
N MET A 1 15.41 8.73 5.94
CA MET A 1 14.61 7.80 6.82
C MET A 1 13.49 7.24 5.96
N ASN A 2 13.35 5.92 5.95
CA ASN A 2 12.39 5.26 5.07
C ASN A 2 11.04 5.16 5.78
N ILE A 3 9.99 5.79 5.26
CA ILE A 3 8.62 5.67 5.81
C ILE A 3 7.73 4.83 4.91
N THR A 4 6.75 4.15 5.52
CA THR A 4 5.80 3.27 4.86
C THR A 4 4.40 3.86 4.90
N SER A 5 3.52 3.43 3.98
CA SER A 5 2.11 3.82 4.00
C SER A 5 1.44 3.46 5.32
N LYS A 6 1.78 2.30 5.90
CA LYS A 6 1.26 1.86 7.20
C LYS A 6 1.60 2.85 8.33
N GLN A 7 2.85 3.30 8.41
CA GLN A 7 3.25 4.27 9.45
C GLN A 7 2.48 5.60 9.33
N VAL A 8 2.28 6.08 8.09
CA VAL A 8 1.51 7.32 7.85
C VAL A 8 0.05 7.15 8.24
N LEU A 9 -0.57 6.02 7.87
CA LEU A 9 -1.96 5.71 8.22
C LEU A 9 -2.15 5.49 9.73
N ASP A 10 -1.24 4.77 10.38
CA ASP A 10 -1.27 4.59 11.84
C ASP A 10 -1.18 5.93 12.59
N LEU A 11 -0.38 6.86 12.06
CA LEU A 11 -0.29 8.21 12.64
C LEU A 11 -1.57 9.01 12.37
N ALA A 12 -2.06 9.03 11.13
CA ALA A 12 -3.29 9.74 10.76
C ALA A 12 -4.51 9.27 11.57
N ALA A 13 -4.63 7.96 11.78
CA ALA A 13 -5.72 7.36 12.53
C ALA A 13 -5.79 7.81 14.00
N LYS A 14 -4.65 8.12 14.61
CA LYS A 14 -4.60 8.63 16.00
C LYS A 14 -5.32 9.97 16.19
N TYR A 15 -5.50 10.72 15.11
CA TYR A 15 -6.11 12.05 15.15
C TYR A 15 -7.57 12.08 14.69
N ILE A 16 -8.17 10.91 14.38
CA ILE A 16 -9.60 10.85 14.07
C ILE A 16 -10.40 11.39 15.25
N GLY A 17 -11.28 12.35 14.95
CA GLY A 17 -12.06 13.08 15.98
C GLY A 17 -11.44 14.42 16.40
N TYR A 18 -10.19 14.73 16.02
CA TYR A 18 -9.63 16.06 16.25
C TYR A 18 -10.43 17.12 15.49
N LYS A 19 -10.90 18.16 16.20
CA LYS A 19 -11.68 19.28 15.65
C LYS A 19 -10.80 20.53 15.48
N GLU A 20 -11.01 21.27 14.40
CA GLU A 20 -10.39 22.59 14.25
C GLU A 20 -10.84 23.55 15.34
N LYS A 21 -10.08 24.62 15.55
CA LYS A 21 -10.31 25.59 16.61
C LYS A 21 -10.88 26.90 16.05
N ALA A 22 -11.65 27.57 16.88
CA ALA A 22 -12.16 28.91 16.57
C ALA A 22 -11.06 29.98 16.52
N SER A 23 -9.95 29.75 17.23
CA SER A 23 -8.80 30.65 17.30
C SER A 23 -7.51 29.87 17.58
N ASN A 24 -6.39 30.57 17.69
CA ASN A 24 -5.08 29.98 18.01
C ASN A 24 -4.93 29.56 19.49
N GLN A 25 -6.00 29.08 20.11
CA GLN A 25 -6.01 28.55 21.47
C GLN A 25 -6.37 27.07 21.48
N ASP A 26 -5.86 26.33 22.47
CA ASP A 26 -6.15 24.92 22.70
C ASP A 26 -5.85 24.00 21.49
N LEU A 27 -4.89 24.37 20.64
CA LEU A 27 -4.59 23.68 19.39
C LEU A 27 -4.32 22.18 19.56
N TYR A 28 -3.79 21.77 20.71
CA TYR A 28 -3.42 20.38 20.99
C TYR A 28 -4.55 19.57 21.67
N SER A 29 -5.63 20.23 22.09
CA SER A 29 -6.84 19.55 22.58
C SER A 29 -7.64 18.97 21.41
N PHE A 30 -8.29 17.84 21.61
CA PHE A 30 -9.18 17.29 20.58
C PHE A 30 -10.46 18.12 20.42
N ASP A 31 -11.03 18.59 21.53
CA ASP A 31 -12.33 19.28 21.57
C ASP A 31 -12.26 20.72 22.09
N GLY A 32 -11.22 21.11 22.85
CA GLY A 32 -11.06 22.46 23.40
C GLY A 32 -11.08 23.50 22.31
N ASN A 33 -11.76 24.62 22.54
CA ASN A 33 -11.93 25.74 21.61
C ASN A 33 -12.38 25.32 20.19
N ALA A 34 -13.16 24.22 20.08
CA ALA A 34 -13.66 23.76 18.80
C ALA A 34 -14.53 24.82 18.10
N GLY A 35 -14.31 25.04 16.80
CA GLY A 35 -15.02 26.07 16.04
C GLY A 35 -14.75 25.96 14.54
N LYS A 36 -15.05 27.03 13.79
CA LYS A 36 -14.91 27.08 12.33
C LYS A 36 -13.83 28.07 11.92
N GLY A 37 -12.73 28.13 12.68
CA GLY A 37 -11.66 29.12 12.47
C GLY A 37 -10.51 28.59 11.63
N ASN A 38 -10.51 27.32 11.25
CA ASN A 38 -9.41 26.66 10.54
C ASN A 38 -8.06 26.76 11.29
N TYR A 39 -8.07 26.85 12.62
CA TYR A 39 -6.86 26.79 13.43
C TYR A 39 -6.60 25.37 13.88
N THR A 40 -5.40 24.86 13.65
CA THR A 40 -5.04 23.47 13.97
C THR A 40 -3.62 23.33 14.46
N MET A 41 -3.35 22.31 15.28
CA MET A 41 -1.98 21.94 15.65
C MET A 41 -1.13 21.56 14.42
N PHE A 42 -1.75 20.98 13.39
CA PHE A 42 -1.05 20.56 12.18
C PHE A 42 -0.42 21.72 11.45
N GLN A 43 -1.17 22.81 11.27
CA GLN A 43 -0.69 24.03 10.63
C GLN A 43 0.34 24.75 11.50
N GLU A 44 0.13 24.77 12.82
CA GLU A 44 1.05 25.37 13.79
C GLU A 44 2.43 24.69 13.78
N GLU A 45 2.45 23.36 13.85
CA GLU A 45 3.71 22.60 13.84
C GLU A 45 4.44 22.71 12.49
N LEU A 46 3.72 22.65 11.37
CA LEU A 46 4.31 22.86 10.05
C LEU A 46 4.87 24.27 9.87
N ALA A 47 4.21 25.29 10.42
CA ALA A 47 4.70 26.66 10.41
C ALA A 47 5.98 26.82 11.23
N LYS A 48 6.01 26.28 12.47
CA LYS A 48 7.21 26.28 13.33
C LYS A 48 8.38 25.53 12.69
N ALA A 49 8.10 24.47 11.95
CA ALA A 49 9.11 23.70 11.24
C ALA A 49 9.60 24.35 9.93
N GLY A 50 9.02 25.48 9.51
CA GLY A 50 9.32 26.08 8.21
C GLY A 50 8.97 25.19 7.03
N PHE A 51 7.93 24.35 7.17
CA PHE A 51 7.49 23.48 6.07
C PHE A 51 6.90 24.27 4.91
N TRP A 52 6.12 25.31 5.24
CA TRP A 52 5.57 26.30 4.32
C TRP A 52 6.31 27.63 4.43
N ASN A 53 6.39 28.41 3.35
CA ASN A 53 6.96 29.77 3.39
C ASN A 53 6.11 30.74 4.22
N ASN A 54 4.82 30.43 4.45
CA ASN A 54 3.92 31.29 5.23
C ASN A 54 3.15 30.44 6.23
N ASN A 55 2.67 31.08 7.30
CA ASN A 55 1.71 30.50 8.22
C ASN A 55 0.39 30.20 7.49
N LYS A 56 -0.17 28.99 7.71
CA LYS A 56 -1.44 28.53 7.12
C LYS A 56 -2.60 28.50 8.13
N GLN A 57 -2.41 28.99 9.35
CA GLN A 57 -3.50 29.10 10.32
C GLN A 57 -4.63 29.98 9.76
N GLY A 58 -5.87 29.56 9.97
CA GLY A 58 -7.06 30.22 9.44
C GLY A 58 -7.42 29.86 8.00
N TYR A 59 -6.65 29.00 7.33
CA TYR A 59 -6.95 28.50 5.99
C TYR A 59 -7.38 27.03 6.01
N GLU A 60 -8.05 26.60 4.93
CA GLU A 60 -8.38 25.18 4.70
C GLU A 60 -7.17 24.27 4.94
N TRP A 61 -7.34 23.21 5.72
CA TRP A 61 -6.21 22.45 6.26
C TRP A 61 -6.16 20.97 5.84
N CYS A 62 -6.96 20.56 4.84
CA CYS A 62 -6.93 19.18 4.35
C CYS A 62 -5.52 18.77 3.85
N THR A 63 -4.86 19.60 3.04
CA THR A 63 -3.49 19.36 2.59
C THR A 63 -2.46 19.49 3.71
N SER A 64 -2.68 20.41 4.67
CA SER A 64 -1.80 20.55 5.83
C SER A 64 -1.83 19.33 6.73
N PHE A 65 -2.98 18.69 6.90
CA PHE A 65 -3.08 17.41 7.62
C PHE A 65 -2.28 16.30 6.95
N VAL A 66 -2.42 16.15 5.63
CA VAL A 66 -1.63 15.17 4.87
C VAL A 66 -0.15 15.47 5.01
N ALA A 67 0.28 16.72 4.75
CA ALA A 67 1.68 17.14 4.89
C ALA A 67 2.24 16.84 6.27
N TRP A 68 1.47 17.14 7.32
CA TRP A 68 1.86 16.94 8.70
C TRP A 68 2.10 15.46 9.03
N CYS A 69 1.25 14.56 8.54
CA CYS A 69 1.44 13.12 8.75
C CYS A 69 2.80 12.62 8.21
N PHE A 70 3.22 13.12 7.05
CA PHE A 70 4.53 12.76 6.48
C PHE A 70 5.67 13.49 7.21
N TRP A 71 5.53 14.80 7.40
CA TRP A 71 6.53 15.60 8.08
C TRP A 71 6.87 15.08 9.48
N ARG A 72 5.86 14.69 10.24
CA ARG A 72 6.02 14.19 11.62
C ARG A 72 6.84 12.91 11.70
N LEU A 73 6.87 12.12 10.65
CA LEU A 73 7.61 10.87 10.56
C LEU A 73 9.02 11.04 10.00
N CYS A 74 9.26 12.01 9.11
CA CYS A 74 10.54 12.05 8.39
C CYS A 74 11.12 13.46 8.16
N GLY A 75 10.50 14.52 8.71
CA GLY A 75 10.98 15.89 8.59
C GLY A 75 10.72 16.55 7.23
N ASN A 76 11.09 17.83 7.09
CA ASN A 76 10.73 18.67 5.94
C ASN A 76 11.21 18.10 4.59
N VAL A 77 12.50 17.82 4.48
CA VAL A 77 13.14 17.47 3.20
C VAL A 77 12.56 16.17 2.66
N GLU A 78 12.49 15.16 3.51
CA GLU A 78 12.05 13.83 3.10
C GLU A 78 10.53 13.81 2.86
N ALA A 79 9.72 14.46 3.67
CA ALA A 79 8.28 14.56 3.44
C ALA A 79 7.96 15.24 2.09
N LYS A 80 8.66 16.34 1.76
CA LYS A 80 8.50 17.02 0.47
C LYS A 80 8.90 16.11 -0.68
N ARG A 81 10.00 15.38 -0.56
CA ARG A 81 10.44 14.41 -1.58
C ARG A 81 9.41 13.30 -1.81
N ILE A 82 8.92 12.70 -0.74
CA ILE A 82 7.95 11.59 -0.79
C ILE A 82 6.62 12.06 -1.39
N LEU A 83 6.15 13.24 -1.03
CA LEU A 83 4.92 13.85 -1.51
C LEU A 83 5.07 14.54 -2.89
N CYS A 84 6.21 14.39 -3.55
CA CYS A 84 6.49 15.02 -4.85
C CYS A 84 6.48 16.57 -4.83
N LEU A 85 6.61 17.23 -3.68
CA LEU A 85 6.55 18.68 -3.56
C LEU A 85 7.88 19.30 -4.01
N THR A 86 7.93 19.82 -5.24
CA THR A 86 9.15 20.38 -5.85
C THR A 86 9.22 21.89 -5.73
N GLY A 87 8.22 22.54 -5.11
CA GLY A 87 8.19 23.99 -4.88
C GLY A 87 7.33 24.32 -3.68
N ASP A 88 7.28 25.61 -3.33
CA ASP A 88 6.45 26.11 -2.24
C ASP A 88 5.17 26.75 -2.78
N TYR A 89 4.25 25.95 -3.21
CA TYR A 89 2.93 26.40 -3.64
C TYR A 89 1.87 26.24 -2.54
N GLY A 90 2.31 26.04 -1.32
CA GLY A 90 1.46 26.00 -0.15
C GLY A 90 0.49 24.82 -0.13
N ALA A 91 -0.54 24.98 0.68
CA ALA A 91 -1.53 23.98 0.98
C ALA A 91 -2.66 23.96 -0.08
N SER A 92 -2.34 23.76 -1.37
CA SER A 92 -3.29 23.76 -2.47
C SER A 92 -3.41 22.39 -3.14
N CYS A 93 -4.62 21.80 -3.15
CA CYS A 93 -4.90 20.53 -3.85
C CYS A 93 -4.55 20.62 -5.34
N THR A 94 -4.86 21.75 -5.99
CA THR A 94 -4.55 21.97 -7.41
C THR A 94 -3.04 21.98 -7.67
N ALA A 95 -2.26 22.61 -6.80
CA ALA A 95 -0.80 22.63 -6.93
C ALA A 95 -0.21 21.21 -6.72
N TRP A 96 -0.69 20.49 -5.72
CA TRP A 96 -0.19 19.13 -5.43
C TRP A 96 -0.46 18.14 -6.55
N VAL A 97 -1.64 18.22 -7.16
CA VAL A 97 -1.95 17.41 -8.34
C VAL A 97 -0.99 17.71 -9.51
N LYS A 98 -0.60 18.99 -9.73
CA LYS A 98 0.39 19.34 -10.75
C LYS A 98 1.76 18.71 -10.47
N TYR A 99 2.19 18.66 -9.21
CA TYR A 99 3.46 18.01 -8.83
C TYR A 99 3.41 16.49 -9.07
N TYR A 100 2.34 15.83 -8.66
CA TYR A 100 2.18 14.40 -8.94
C TYR A 100 2.13 14.10 -10.45
N LYS A 101 1.45 14.95 -11.23
CA LYS A 101 1.44 14.82 -12.71
C LYS A 101 2.83 14.98 -13.30
N ALA A 102 3.58 15.99 -12.87
CA ALA A 102 4.93 16.27 -13.38
C ALA A 102 5.90 15.10 -13.17
N GLN A 103 5.66 14.26 -12.17
CA GLN A 103 6.46 13.08 -11.85
C GLN A 103 5.80 11.76 -12.27
N ALA A 104 4.76 11.79 -13.11
CA ALA A 104 3.98 10.62 -13.54
C ALA A 104 3.44 9.78 -12.36
N ARG A 105 3.09 10.43 -11.25
CA ARG A 105 2.62 9.79 -10.03
C ARG A 105 1.14 10.08 -9.71
N LEU A 106 0.38 10.58 -10.66
CA LEU A 106 -1.08 10.72 -10.54
C LEU A 106 -1.77 9.57 -11.26
N PHE A 107 -2.62 8.84 -10.54
CA PHE A 107 -3.30 7.64 -11.02
C PHE A 107 -4.82 7.78 -10.94
N THR A 108 -5.54 6.93 -11.69
CA THR A 108 -7.02 6.85 -11.69
C THR A 108 -7.56 5.77 -10.76
N LYS A 109 -6.72 4.82 -10.33
CA LYS A 109 -7.07 3.73 -9.42
C LYS A 109 -6.33 3.90 -8.09
N PRO A 110 -7.04 3.77 -6.95
CA PRO A 110 -6.44 3.91 -5.63
C PRO A 110 -5.52 2.74 -5.27
N LYS A 111 -4.50 3.04 -4.48
CA LYS A 111 -3.78 2.07 -3.63
C LYS A 111 -3.76 2.60 -2.20
N VAL A 112 -3.63 1.70 -1.23
CA VAL A 112 -3.44 2.06 0.18
C VAL A 112 -2.23 2.97 0.33
N GLY A 113 -2.39 4.07 1.06
CA GLY A 113 -1.38 5.10 1.22
C GLY A 113 -1.38 6.19 0.14
N ASP A 114 -2.10 6.03 -0.98
CA ASP A 114 -2.22 7.12 -1.97
C ASP A 114 -2.91 8.34 -1.34
N GLN A 115 -2.52 9.51 -1.80
CA GLN A 115 -3.24 10.75 -1.51
C GLN A 115 -4.43 10.88 -2.47
N TYR A 116 -5.63 10.80 -1.93
CA TYR A 116 -6.88 11.01 -2.64
C TYR A 116 -7.11 12.48 -2.91
N PHE A 117 -7.60 12.81 -4.10
CA PHE A 117 -8.08 14.15 -4.47
C PHE A 117 -9.53 14.09 -4.92
N GLN A 118 -10.38 14.91 -4.28
CA GLN A 118 -11.78 15.10 -4.66
C GLN A 118 -11.87 16.14 -5.78
N ARG A 119 -12.78 15.89 -6.73
CA ARG A 119 -13.13 16.83 -7.79
C ARG A 119 -14.19 17.80 -7.27
N GLY A 120 -13.95 19.08 -7.41
CA GLY A 120 -14.91 20.14 -7.14
C GLY A 120 -15.94 20.31 -8.26
N SER A 121 -16.94 21.15 -8.04
CA SER A 121 -17.96 21.50 -9.03
C SER A 121 -17.42 22.20 -10.27
N ASP A 122 -16.28 22.86 -10.13
CA ASP A 122 -15.50 23.49 -11.20
C ASP A 122 -14.59 22.50 -11.97
N GLY A 123 -14.65 21.22 -11.60
CA GLY A 123 -13.81 20.18 -12.18
C GLY A 123 -12.37 20.13 -11.65
N GLN A 124 -11.98 21.06 -10.77
CA GLN A 124 -10.64 21.11 -10.18
C GLN A 124 -10.56 20.31 -8.88
N PRO A 125 -9.35 19.89 -8.43
CA PRO A 125 -9.18 19.23 -7.13
C PRO A 125 -9.42 20.23 -6.00
N CYS A 126 -10.40 19.92 -5.11
CA CYS A 126 -10.84 20.84 -4.04
C CYS A 126 -10.61 20.30 -2.63
N HIS A 127 -10.40 18.99 -2.45
CA HIS A 127 -10.23 18.37 -1.15
C HIS A 127 -9.31 17.16 -1.25
N THR A 128 -8.75 16.70 -0.11
CA THR A 128 -7.78 15.60 -0.08
C THR A 128 -7.78 14.84 1.24
N GLY A 129 -7.30 13.61 1.19
CA GLY A 129 -7.05 12.73 2.33
C GLY A 129 -6.10 11.60 1.95
N ILE A 130 -5.89 10.64 2.84
CA ILE A 130 -5.01 9.49 2.64
C ILE A 130 -5.87 8.23 2.51
N VAL A 131 -5.67 7.44 1.45
CA VAL A 131 -6.41 6.19 1.22
C VAL A 131 -5.99 5.15 2.26
N GLU A 132 -6.95 4.68 3.06
CA GLU A 132 -6.73 3.72 4.13
C GLU A 132 -7.00 2.28 3.70
N THR A 133 -8.10 2.05 2.97
CA THR A 133 -8.45 0.73 2.44
C THR A 133 -8.98 0.85 1.02
N VAL A 134 -8.86 -0.24 0.24
CA VAL A 134 -9.43 -0.35 -1.11
C VAL A 134 -10.20 -1.66 -1.20
N ASN A 135 -11.46 -1.59 -1.65
CA ASN A 135 -12.31 -2.76 -1.85
C ASN A 135 -13.13 -2.60 -3.15
N GLY A 136 -12.58 -3.13 -4.24
CA GLY A 136 -13.19 -3.02 -5.57
C GLY A 136 -13.41 -1.57 -5.99
N ASN A 137 -14.67 -1.16 -6.12
CA ASN A 137 -15.06 0.21 -6.52
C ASN A 137 -15.32 1.14 -5.32
N THR A 138 -14.98 0.73 -4.10
CA THR A 138 -15.07 1.53 -2.88
C THR A 138 -13.72 1.62 -2.20
N PHE A 139 -13.49 2.67 -1.44
CA PHE A 139 -12.29 2.86 -0.66
C PHE A 139 -12.60 3.72 0.58
N THR A 140 -11.78 3.62 1.61
CA THR A 140 -11.84 4.52 2.77
C THR A 140 -10.65 5.46 2.78
N THR A 141 -10.85 6.65 3.31
CA THR A 141 -9.82 7.66 3.49
C THR A 141 -9.79 8.18 4.91
N ILE A 142 -8.63 8.65 5.37
CA ILE A 142 -8.54 9.51 6.56
C ILE A 142 -8.26 10.92 6.06
N GLU A 143 -9.15 11.85 6.40
CA GLU A 143 -9.19 13.20 5.84
C GLU A 143 -9.14 14.25 6.95
N GLY A 144 -8.28 15.24 6.81
CA GLY A 144 -8.34 16.47 7.59
C GLY A 144 -9.34 17.45 6.97
N ASN A 145 -9.95 18.27 7.79
CA ASN A 145 -10.94 19.29 7.38
C ASN A 145 -12.21 18.72 6.72
N TYR A 146 -12.55 17.48 7.01
CA TYR A 146 -13.84 16.92 6.56
C TYR A 146 -14.92 17.23 7.59
N GLY A 147 -15.71 18.30 7.34
CA GLY A 147 -16.66 18.82 8.32
C GLY A 147 -15.95 19.36 9.57
N ASN A 148 -14.88 20.10 9.36
CA ASN A 148 -14.08 20.80 10.39
C ASN A 148 -13.36 19.85 11.36
N MET A 149 -13.09 18.62 10.96
CA MET A 149 -12.38 17.65 11.79
C MET A 149 -11.60 16.62 10.97
N VAL A 150 -10.80 15.79 11.67
CA VAL A 150 -10.21 14.60 11.07
C VAL A 150 -11.22 13.48 11.11
N LYS A 151 -11.52 12.89 9.96
CA LYS A 151 -12.51 11.80 9.83
C LYS A 151 -12.00 10.66 8.95
N ARG A 152 -12.53 9.46 9.26
CA ARG A 152 -12.54 8.34 8.31
C ARG A 152 -13.79 8.47 7.43
N VAL A 153 -13.61 8.42 6.11
CA VAL A 153 -14.67 8.66 5.13
C VAL A 153 -14.74 7.49 4.15
N ASN A 154 -15.95 6.97 3.92
CA ASN A 154 -16.19 5.98 2.86
C ASN A 154 -16.42 6.70 1.54
N ARG A 155 -15.74 6.25 0.50
CA ARG A 155 -15.73 6.83 -0.84
C ARG A 155 -16.08 5.79 -1.90
N LYS A 156 -16.60 6.24 -3.03
CA LYS A 156 -16.77 5.43 -4.26
C LYS A 156 -15.84 5.94 -5.34
N LEU A 157 -15.37 5.04 -6.18
CA LEU A 157 -14.59 5.39 -7.37
C LEU A 157 -15.57 5.81 -8.48
N ASP A 158 -15.95 7.08 -8.49
CA ASP A 158 -16.91 7.67 -9.41
C ASP A 158 -16.42 9.04 -9.94
N SER A 159 -17.29 9.81 -10.57
CA SER A 159 -16.97 11.12 -11.17
C SER A 159 -16.53 12.19 -10.15
N THR A 160 -16.78 11.98 -8.86
CA THR A 160 -16.33 12.90 -7.79
C THR A 160 -14.86 12.74 -7.45
N VAL A 161 -14.22 11.67 -7.94
CA VAL A 161 -12.77 11.46 -7.77
C VAL A 161 -12.03 12.23 -8.86
N TYR A 162 -11.06 13.06 -8.46
CA TYR A 162 -10.13 13.68 -9.39
C TYR A 162 -8.99 12.74 -9.76
N GLY A 163 -8.43 12.06 -8.76
CA GLY A 163 -7.33 11.11 -8.92
C GLY A 163 -6.62 10.81 -7.61
N PHE A 164 -5.54 10.05 -7.72
CA PHE A 164 -4.74 9.56 -6.60
C PHE A 164 -3.27 9.87 -6.84
N GLY A 165 -2.71 10.77 -6.04
CA GLY A 165 -1.27 11.01 -5.98
C GLY A 165 -0.60 9.88 -5.20
N ARG A 166 0.42 9.24 -5.79
CA ARG A 166 1.13 8.13 -5.13
C ARG A 166 2.45 8.60 -4.56
N PRO A 167 2.57 8.73 -3.22
CA PRO A 167 3.81 9.13 -2.58
C PRO A 167 4.95 8.14 -2.87
N TYR A 168 6.19 8.62 -2.79
CA TYR A 168 7.40 7.79 -2.86
C TYR A 168 7.69 7.17 -1.48
N TYR A 169 6.81 6.28 -1.04
CA TYR A 169 7.15 5.47 0.13
C TYR A 169 8.42 4.67 -0.13
N SER A 170 9.19 4.41 0.90
CA SER A 170 10.11 3.27 0.83
C SER A 170 9.22 2.04 0.57
N GLU A 171 9.54 1.30 -0.47
CA GLU A 171 8.94 -0.01 -0.59
C GLU A 171 9.11 -0.69 0.75
N GLN A 172 7.99 -0.95 1.44
CA GLN A 172 8.00 -2.15 2.24
C GLN A 172 8.41 -3.20 1.22
N LYS A 173 9.58 -3.82 1.37
CA LYS A 173 9.56 -5.26 1.19
C LYS A 173 8.33 -5.62 1.98
N GLU A 174 7.23 -5.93 1.28
CA GLU A 174 6.20 -6.69 1.90
C GLU A 174 7.01 -7.74 2.64
N GLU A 175 7.05 -7.70 3.98
CA GLU A 175 7.03 -8.94 4.70
C GLU A 175 5.72 -9.52 4.19
N ASN A 176 5.81 -10.09 2.99
CA ASN A 176 4.87 -11.05 2.55
C ASN A 176 4.82 -11.97 3.75
N ASN A 177 3.71 -11.95 4.47
CA ASN A 177 3.32 -13.04 5.35
C ASN A 177 3.06 -14.25 4.44
N MET A 178 4.01 -14.45 3.54
CA MET A 178 4.08 -15.57 2.63
C MET A 178 4.42 -16.73 3.56
N ILE A 179 3.37 -17.49 3.90
CA ILE A 179 3.56 -18.74 4.63
C ILE A 179 4.63 -19.50 3.86
N ARG A 180 5.78 -19.70 4.49
CA ARG A 180 6.89 -20.46 3.93
C ARG A 180 7.01 -21.75 4.69
N TYR A 181 6.90 -22.85 3.96
CA TYR A 181 7.12 -24.17 4.52
C TYR A 181 8.61 -24.50 4.42
N LYS A 182 9.23 -24.74 5.55
CA LYS A 182 10.67 -25.13 5.66
C LYS A 182 10.83 -26.63 5.70
N THR A 183 9.79 -27.32 6.15
CA THR A 183 9.75 -28.78 6.25
C THR A 183 8.41 -29.29 5.74
N ILE A 184 8.38 -30.58 5.34
CA ILE A 184 7.16 -31.24 4.90
C ILE A 184 6.07 -31.28 5.99
N ASN A 185 6.47 -31.29 7.26
CA ASN A 185 5.54 -31.32 8.39
C ASN A 185 4.76 -30.02 8.57
N GLU A 186 5.29 -28.88 8.08
CA GLU A 186 4.61 -27.58 8.08
C GLU A 186 3.57 -27.48 6.96
N VAL A 187 3.65 -28.31 5.95
CA VAL A 187 2.69 -28.35 4.83
C VAL A 187 1.34 -28.88 5.32
N PRO A 188 0.21 -28.25 4.95
CA PRO A 188 -1.11 -28.77 5.25
C PRO A 188 -1.27 -30.23 4.81
N GLU A 189 -1.91 -31.04 5.63
CA GLU A 189 -2.02 -32.50 5.43
C GLU A 189 -2.51 -32.87 4.03
N GLY A 190 -3.50 -32.14 3.50
CA GLY A 190 -4.07 -32.36 2.16
C GLY A 190 -3.11 -32.13 0.98
N TYR A 191 -1.90 -31.60 1.24
CA TYR A 191 -0.87 -31.34 0.20
C TYR A 191 0.45 -32.05 0.47
N ARG A 192 0.58 -32.78 1.58
CA ARG A 192 1.87 -33.39 1.98
C ARG A 192 2.34 -34.47 1.01
N ALA A 193 1.43 -35.25 0.47
CA ALA A 193 1.80 -36.31 -0.47
C ALA A 193 2.42 -35.76 -1.75
N GLU A 194 1.77 -34.75 -2.37
CA GLU A 194 2.30 -34.11 -3.56
C GLU A 194 3.53 -33.26 -3.27
N ALA A 195 3.59 -32.62 -2.09
CA ALA A 195 4.77 -31.89 -1.67
C ALA A 195 5.98 -32.83 -1.49
N GLN A 196 5.80 -34.00 -0.93
CA GLN A 196 6.85 -35.01 -0.84
C GLN A 196 7.30 -35.48 -2.22
N GLU A 197 6.37 -35.75 -3.12
CA GLU A 197 6.68 -36.10 -4.50
C GLU A 197 7.48 -35.00 -5.21
N LEU A 198 7.14 -33.73 -5.01
CA LEU A 198 7.91 -32.61 -5.55
C LEU A 198 9.33 -32.56 -4.97
N ILE A 199 9.51 -32.84 -3.69
CA ILE A 199 10.84 -32.94 -3.05
C ILE A 199 11.64 -34.06 -3.68
N ASP A 200 11.03 -35.23 -3.88
CA ASP A 200 11.67 -36.41 -4.49
C ASP A 200 12.06 -36.14 -5.95
N LEU A 201 11.34 -35.23 -6.63
CA LEU A 201 11.67 -34.71 -7.96
C LEU A 201 12.76 -33.63 -7.95
N GLY A 202 13.22 -33.19 -6.77
CA GLY A 202 14.23 -32.14 -6.62
C GLY A 202 13.70 -30.73 -6.46
N PHE A 203 12.37 -30.51 -6.42
CA PHE A 203 11.75 -29.19 -6.21
C PHE A 203 11.65 -28.88 -4.72
N ASN A 204 12.68 -28.32 -4.13
CA ASN A 204 12.71 -28.02 -2.70
C ASN A 204 12.85 -26.52 -2.38
N GLY A 205 12.90 -25.65 -3.38
CA GLY A 205 13.05 -24.21 -3.20
C GLY A 205 14.44 -23.73 -2.80
N TYR A 206 15.40 -24.65 -2.63
CA TYR A 206 16.82 -24.37 -2.46
C TYR A 206 17.65 -25.02 -3.57
N SER A 207 18.82 -24.48 -3.82
CA SER A 207 19.84 -25.12 -4.68
C SER A 207 20.61 -26.25 -3.97
N ASP A 208 20.27 -26.56 -2.71
CA ASP A 208 20.94 -27.55 -1.90
C ASP A 208 19.95 -28.44 -1.10
N SER A 209 20.49 -29.43 -0.38
CA SER A 209 19.73 -30.47 0.34
C SER A 209 19.06 -30.02 1.65
N ARG A 210 18.87 -28.74 1.89
CA ARG A 210 18.31 -28.21 3.16
C ARG A 210 16.83 -28.52 3.38
N GLY A 211 16.16 -29.17 2.44
CA GLY A 211 14.74 -29.54 2.53
C GLY A 211 13.82 -28.56 1.80
N LEU A 212 12.53 -28.61 2.11
CA LEU A 212 11.53 -27.76 1.48
C LEU A 212 11.68 -26.30 1.94
N TYR A 213 11.72 -25.36 0.99
CA TYR A 213 11.71 -23.93 1.28
C TYR A 213 10.91 -23.19 0.21
N VAL A 214 9.60 -23.42 0.20
CA VAL A 214 8.68 -22.85 -0.77
C VAL A 214 7.63 -22.01 -0.09
N THR A 215 7.12 -21.01 -0.80
CA THR A 215 5.95 -20.27 -0.35
C THR A 215 4.68 -21.09 -0.60
N GLU A 216 3.60 -20.78 0.14
CA GLU A 216 2.31 -21.44 -0.06
C GLU A 216 1.85 -21.33 -1.51
N ASP A 217 1.97 -20.16 -2.13
CA ASP A 217 1.56 -19.95 -3.52
C ASP A 217 2.43 -20.71 -4.51
N MET A 218 3.75 -20.76 -4.31
CA MET A 218 4.64 -21.59 -5.11
C MET A 218 4.25 -23.08 -5.00
N LEU A 219 4.06 -23.57 -3.79
CA LEU A 219 3.67 -24.96 -3.55
C LEU A 219 2.33 -25.28 -4.23
N ARG A 220 1.32 -24.43 -4.11
CA ARG A 220 0.03 -24.61 -4.79
C ARG A 220 0.17 -24.65 -6.30
N CYS A 221 0.93 -23.74 -6.90
CA CYS A 221 1.19 -23.74 -8.34
C CYS A 221 1.89 -25.03 -8.79
N MET A 222 2.89 -25.48 -8.05
CA MET A 222 3.63 -26.72 -8.36
C MET A 222 2.74 -27.94 -8.26
N ILE A 223 1.89 -28.05 -7.23
CA ILE A 223 0.93 -29.15 -7.06
C ILE A 223 -0.11 -29.17 -8.20
N ILE A 224 -0.62 -28.01 -8.59
CA ILE A 224 -1.56 -27.88 -9.72
C ILE A 224 -0.90 -28.41 -11.00
N ASN A 225 0.34 -27.99 -11.30
CA ASN A 225 1.09 -28.45 -12.46
C ASN A 225 1.33 -29.96 -12.41
N LEU A 226 1.73 -30.50 -11.26
CA LEU A 226 1.93 -31.94 -11.09
C LEU A 226 0.64 -32.74 -11.36
N ARG A 227 -0.49 -32.29 -10.81
CA ARG A 227 -1.82 -32.89 -11.04
C ARG A 227 -2.24 -32.81 -12.52
N MET A 228 -1.99 -31.69 -13.19
CA MET A 228 -2.26 -31.52 -14.62
C MET A 228 -1.40 -32.45 -15.46
N CYS A 229 -0.12 -32.59 -15.19
CA CYS A 229 0.77 -33.54 -15.88
C CYS A 229 0.28 -34.98 -15.71
N LYS A 230 -0.07 -35.37 -14.48
CA LYS A 230 -0.62 -36.72 -14.21
C LYS A 230 -1.93 -36.96 -14.96
N ALA A 231 -2.83 -36.00 -15.01
CA ALA A 231 -4.09 -36.10 -15.72
C ALA A 231 -3.89 -36.23 -17.25
N LEU A 232 -2.95 -35.47 -17.82
CA LEU A 232 -2.60 -35.57 -19.24
C LEU A 232 -2.02 -36.92 -19.59
N ILE A 233 -1.06 -37.42 -18.80
CA ILE A 233 -0.47 -38.77 -18.98
C ILE A 233 -1.54 -39.84 -18.85
N ALA A 234 -2.47 -39.70 -17.90
CA ALA A 234 -3.57 -40.65 -17.72
C ALA A 234 -4.56 -40.66 -18.90
N ALA A 235 -4.69 -39.55 -19.63
CA ALA A 235 -5.60 -39.42 -20.77
C ALA A 235 -5.03 -40.00 -22.10
N ILE A 236 -3.73 -40.37 -22.16
CA ILE A 236 -3.10 -40.92 -23.36
C ILE A 236 -3.35 -42.44 -23.40
N PRO A 237 -4.07 -42.95 -24.40
CA PRO A 237 -4.23 -44.41 -24.57
C PRO A 237 -2.94 -45.02 -25.14
N GLU A 238 -2.65 -46.25 -24.81
CA GLU A 238 -1.59 -47.10 -25.41
C GLU A 238 -0.12 -46.72 -25.13
N ILE A 239 0.19 -45.86 -24.19
CA ILE A 239 1.55 -45.55 -23.76
C ILE A 239 1.82 -46.17 -22.40
N ASP A 240 3.01 -46.72 -22.20
CA ASP A 240 3.51 -47.06 -20.87
C ASP A 240 3.65 -45.77 -20.04
N LYS A 241 2.61 -45.53 -19.24
CA LYS A 241 2.47 -44.30 -18.47
C LYS A 241 3.55 -44.14 -17.40
N ASP A 242 4.01 -45.23 -16.88
CA ASP A 242 5.06 -45.28 -15.85
C ASP A 242 6.43 -44.93 -16.48
N ALA A 243 6.72 -45.51 -17.66
CA ALA A 243 7.95 -45.15 -18.39
C ALA A 243 7.99 -43.67 -18.81
N LEU A 244 6.87 -43.13 -19.31
CA LEU A 244 6.77 -41.72 -19.69
C LEU A 244 6.94 -40.78 -18.49
N PHE A 245 6.38 -41.14 -17.35
CA PHE A 245 6.50 -40.36 -16.12
C PHE A 245 7.91 -40.43 -15.56
N GLU A 246 8.59 -41.55 -15.62
CA GLU A 246 10.01 -41.66 -15.22
C GLU A 246 10.92 -40.89 -16.15
N GLU A 247 10.67 -40.86 -17.45
CA GLU A 247 11.39 -40.04 -18.42
C GLU A 247 11.17 -38.56 -18.18
N PHE A 248 9.94 -38.14 -17.86
CA PHE A 248 9.62 -36.76 -17.47
C PHE A 248 10.39 -36.37 -16.21
N LYS A 249 10.42 -37.17 -15.17
CA LYS A 249 11.20 -36.97 -13.94
C LYS A 249 12.69 -36.80 -14.23
N LYS A 250 13.25 -37.64 -15.10
CA LYS A 250 14.66 -37.59 -15.49
C LYS A 250 15.00 -36.25 -16.20
N ASN A 251 14.17 -35.84 -17.14
CA ASN A 251 14.37 -34.58 -17.87
C ASN A 251 14.20 -33.37 -16.99
N LEU A 252 13.32 -33.41 -16.02
CA LEU A 252 13.08 -32.35 -15.04
C LEU A 252 14.29 -32.18 -14.10
N LYS A 253 14.87 -33.29 -13.62
CA LYS A 253 16.12 -33.23 -12.82
C LYS A 253 17.29 -32.64 -13.60
N LEU A 254 17.43 -32.99 -14.87
CA LEU A 254 18.49 -32.45 -15.73
C LEU A 254 18.36 -30.95 -15.99
N SER A 255 17.16 -30.38 -16.03
CA SER A 255 16.94 -28.95 -16.19
C SER A 255 17.24 -28.12 -14.94
N ILE A 256 17.25 -28.75 -13.75
CA ILE A 256 17.58 -28.09 -12.48
C ILE A 256 19.09 -28.08 -12.21
N GLU A 257 19.84 -29.01 -12.80
CA GLU A 257 21.31 -29.10 -12.65
C GLU A 257 22.10 -28.16 -13.58
N VAL A 258 21.42 -27.46 -14.50
CA VAL A 258 22.06 -26.61 -15.56
C VAL A 258 21.95 -25.10 -15.24
N GLU A 259 21.27 -24.67 -14.18
CA GLU A 259 21.22 -23.29 -13.65
C GLU A 259 22.02 -23.16 -12.34
#